data_d7ec4323dddd5baca8f62d67d6df9a2f
#
_entry.id   d7ec4323dddd5baca8f62d67d6df9a2f
#
_cell.length_a   1.000
_cell.length_b   1.000
_cell.length_c   1.000
_cell.angle_alpha   90.00
_cell.angle_beta   90.00
_cell.angle_gamma   90.00
#
_symmetry.space_group_name_H-M   'P 1'
#
loop_
_entity.id
_entity.type
_entity.pdbx_description
1 polymer ?
#
loop_
_entity_poly.entity_id
_entity_poly.type
_entity_poly.pdbx_seq_one_letter_code
_entity_poly.pdbx_strand_id
1 'polypeptide(L)'
;MERASLLAAPLGQTEVFQALQRLHMTVFSQSISPCGKFLAAGNNYGQIAIFSLSAALSSEAKEESKKPVVTFQAHDGPVYSMVSTERHLLSAGDGEVKAWLWAEILKKGCKELWCRQPPYRTSLEVPEINALLLIPKENSLILAGGDCLLHTMDLETGTFTRALRGHTDYIHCLALRERSPEVLSGGEDGAVRLWDLRAAKEVQTIEVYKHEECSRPHNGRWIGCLATDSDWMVCGGGPALTLWHLRSSTPTTIFPMRAPQKHVTFYQDLVLTAAGNSCRVDVFTNLGYRAFSLTF
;
A
#
# COMPACT_ATOMS: atom_id res chain seq x y z
N MET A 1 -10.49 59.58 -25.69
CA MET A 1 -9.54 58.97 -24.73
C MET A 1 -10.23 57.86 -23.99
N GLU A 2 -10.26 56.72 -24.62
CA GLU A 2 -10.81 55.48 -24.02
C GLU A 2 -9.73 54.75 -23.23
N ARG A 3 -9.94 54.66 -21.94
CA ARG A 3 -9.18 53.72 -21.11
C ARG A 3 -9.81 52.34 -21.27
N ALA A 4 -9.21 51.49 -22.07
CA ALA A 4 -9.51 50.09 -22.09
C ALA A 4 -9.15 49.49 -20.72
N SER A 5 -10.14 49.14 -19.96
CA SER A 5 -10.01 48.32 -18.75
C SER A 5 -9.68 46.91 -19.23
N LEU A 6 -8.43 46.50 -19.06
CA LEU A 6 -8.01 45.11 -19.07
C LEU A 6 -8.64 44.44 -17.86
N LEU A 7 -9.88 43.99 -17.99
CA LEU A 7 -10.43 43.00 -17.11
C LEU A 7 -9.66 41.71 -17.36
N ALA A 8 -8.70 41.42 -16.49
CA ALA A 8 -8.11 40.11 -16.39
C ALA A 8 -9.26 39.10 -16.21
N ALA A 9 -9.39 38.17 -17.16
CA ALA A 9 -10.32 37.05 -17.02
C ALA A 9 -10.05 36.41 -15.65
N PRO A 10 -11.09 35.87 -14.95
CA PRO A 10 -10.87 35.19 -13.69
C PRO A 10 -9.99 33.99 -13.96
N LEU A 11 -8.73 34.15 -13.75
CA LEU A 11 -7.75 33.10 -13.53
C LEU A 11 -8.37 32.23 -12.44
N GLY A 12 -9.13 31.34 -12.86
CA GLY A 12 -9.13 31.09 -11.62
C GLY A 12 -9.91 30.02 -10.98
N GLN A 13 -11.07 29.62 -11.27
CA GLN A 13 -11.68 28.48 -10.60
C GLN A 13 -10.88 27.20 -10.84
N THR A 14 -10.37 27.00 -12.05
CA THR A 14 -9.57 25.82 -12.41
C THR A 14 -8.17 25.83 -11.78
N GLU A 15 -7.49 26.96 -11.76
CA GLU A 15 -6.15 27.06 -11.15
C GLU A 15 -6.19 27.05 -9.63
N VAL A 16 -7.16 27.71 -9.01
CA VAL A 16 -7.39 27.67 -7.57
C VAL A 16 -7.79 26.25 -7.15
N PHE A 17 -8.68 25.60 -7.89
CA PHE A 17 -9.06 24.23 -7.66
C PHE A 17 -7.86 23.26 -7.75
N GLN A 18 -7.04 23.39 -8.80
CA GLN A 18 -5.82 22.58 -8.95
C GLN A 18 -4.79 22.85 -7.83
N ALA A 19 -4.65 24.09 -7.38
CA ALA A 19 -3.77 24.43 -6.27
C ALA A 19 -4.27 23.82 -4.95
N LEU A 20 -5.56 23.91 -4.67
CA LEU A 20 -6.19 23.27 -3.52
C LEU A 20 -6.08 21.73 -3.58
N GLN A 21 -6.30 21.17 -4.76
CA GLN A 21 -6.14 19.73 -4.98
C GLN A 21 -4.71 19.28 -4.67
N ARG A 22 -3.70 20.01 -5.11
CA ARG A 22 -2.28 19.72 -4.79
C ARG A 22 -1.99 19.85 -3.29
N LEU A 23 -2.57 20.85 -2.62
CA LEU A 23 -2.39 21.05 -1.18
C LEU A 23 -2.95 19.90 -0.34
N HIS A 24 -4.05 19.28 -0.79
CA HIS A 24 -4.73 18.17 -0.10
C HIS A 24 -4.44 16.80 -0.74
N MET A 25 -3.52 16.74 -1.70
CA MET A 25 -3.15 15.49 -2.34
C MET A 25 -2.32 14.62 -1.39
N THR A 26 -2.73 13.39 -1.24
CA THR A 26 -2.01 12.38 -0.46
C THR A 26 -1.73 11.17 -1.33
N VAL A 27 -0.50 10.69 -1.33
CA VAL A 27 -0.11 9.44 -1.99
C VAL A 27 -0.40 8.29 -1.03
N PHE A 28 -1.27 7.37 -1.45
CA PHE A 28 -1.65 6.20 -0.65
C PHE A 28 -0.88 4.95 -1.02
N SER A 29 -0.50 4.83 -2.27
CA SER A 29 0.13 3.61 -2.77
C SER A 29 1.23 3.89 -3.78
N GLN A 30 2.14 2.95 -3.89
CA GLN A 30 3.23 3.00 -4.86
C GLN A 30 3.61 1.60 -5.33
N SER A 31 4.13 1.51 -6.54
CA SER A 31 4.64 0.26 -7.11
C SER A 31 5.74 0.53 -8.12
N ILE A 32 6.81 -0.25 -8.07
CA ILE A 32 7.92 -0.15 -9.03
C ILE A 32 7.62 -1.07 -10.21
N SER A 33 7.91 -0.59 -11.42
CA SER A 33 7.80 -1.38 -12.64
C SER A 33 8.76 -2.58 -12.62
N PRO A 34 8.45 -3.68 -13.34
CA PRO A 34 9.30 -4.88 -13.35
C PRO A 34 10.74 -4.62 -13.81
N CYS A 35 10.94 -3.63 -14.67
CA CYS A 35 12.29 -3.24 -15.11
C CYS A 35 13.07 -2.36 -14.12
N GLY A 36 12.47 -1.97 -12.98
CA GLY A 36 13.07 -1.11 -11.97
C GLY A 36 13.23 0.36 -12.37
N LYS A 37 12.80 0.76 -13.58
CA LYS A 37 13.05 2.10 -14.13
C LYS A 37 11.95 3.13 -13.87
N PHE A 38 10.76 2.67 -13.50
CA PHE A 38 9.59 3.52 -13.30
C PHE A 38 8.94 3.26 -11.95
N LEU A 39 8.43 4.32 -11.34
CA LEU A 39 7.61 4.30 -10.13
C LEU A 39 6.19 4.76 -10.49
N ALA A 40 5.20 3.97 -10.13
CA ALA A 40 3.81 4.37 -10.10
C ALA A 40 3.45 4.86 -8.69
N ALA A 41 2.76 5.98 -8.59
CA ALA A 41 2.23 6.53 -7.34
C ALA A 41 0.74 6.83 -7.49
N GLY A 42 -0.08 6.28 -6.61
CA GLY A 42 -1.52 6.46 -6.57
C GLY A 42 -1.96 7.41 -5.46
N ASN A 43 -2.89 8.32 -5.77
CA ASN A 43 -3.32 9.35 -4.83
C ASN A 43 -4.79 9.17 -4.38
N ASN A 44 -5.20 10.04 -3.45
CA ASN A 44 -6.56 10.09 -2.91
C ASN A 44 -7.64 10.61 -3.87
N TYR A 45 -7.26 11.08 -5.05
CA TYR A 45 -8.17 11.53 -6.12
C TYR A 45 -8.33 10.49 -7.24
N GLY A 46 -7.84 9.26 -7.05
CA GLY A 46 -7.94 8.18 -8.03
C GLY A 46 -6.95 8.28 -9.18
N GLN A 47 -5.99 9.18 -9.11
CA GLN A 47 -4.99 9.34 -10.16
C GLN A 47 -3.77 8.48 -9.88
N ILE A 48 -3.18 7.97 -10.96
CA ILE A 48 -1.88 7.30 -10.95
C ILE A 48 -0.89 8.16 -11.75
N ALA A 49 0.21 8.53 -11.12
CA ALA A 49 1.32 9.24 -11.74
C ALA A 49 2.51 8.29 -11.90
N ILE A 50 3.14 8.31 -13.06
CA ILE A 50 4.31 7.48 -13.38
C ILE A 50 5.56 8.37 -13.45
N PHE A 51 6.57 8.01 -12.70
CA PHE A 51 7.86 8.73 -12.64
C PHE A 51 8.97 7.87 -13.22
N SER A 52 9.90 8.49 -13.95
CA SER A 52 11.10 7.81 -14.43
C SER A 52 12.18 7.86 -13.34
N LEU A 53 12.41 6.73 -12.66
CA LEU A 53 13.46 6.61 -11.67
C LEU A 53 14.86 6.74 -12.31
N SER A 54 15.05 6.21 -13.51
CA SER A 54 16.33 6.34 -14.22
C SER A 54 16.68 7.80 -14.57
N ALA A 55 15.69 8.64 -14.87
CA ALA A 55 15.90 10.06 -15.12
C ALA A 55 16.06 10.85 -13.81
N ALA A 56 15.25 10.55 -12.79
CA ALA A 56 15.26 11.25 -11.51
C ALA A 56 16.50 10.97 -10.66
N LEU A 57 17.10 9.78 -10.79
CA LEU A 57 18.29 9.35 -10.08
C LEU A 57 19.61 9.58 -10.86
N SER A 58 19.53 10.12 -12.08
CA SER A 58 20.71 10.46 -12.86
C SER A 58 21.51 11.58 -12.18
N SER A 59 22.84 11.55 -12.32
CA SER A 59 23.73 12.65 -11.89
C SER A 59 23.43 13.97 -12.58
N GLU A 60 22.77 13.94 -13.74
CA GLU A 60 22.35 15.11 -14.52
C GLU A 60 20.87 15.48 -14.32
N ALA A 61 20.22 14.89 -13.31
CA ALA A 61 18.80 15.11 -13.06
C ALA A 61 18.48 16.60 -12.79
N LYS A 62 17.48 17.11 -13.51
CA LYS A 62 16.92 18.45 -13.32
C LYS A 62 15.54 18.35 -12.65
N GLU A 63 14.95 19.48 -12.27
CA GLU A 63 13.60 19.49 -11.70
C GLU A 63 12.54 18.87 -12.63
N GLU A 64 12.70 19.02 -13.95
CA GLU A 64 11.84 18.35 -14.94
C GLU A 64 11.93 16.84 -14.88
N SER A 65 13.10 16.28 -14.57
CA SER A 65 13.30 14.84 -14.43
C SER A 65 12.55 14.22 -13.26
N LYS A 66 12.14 15.03 -12.30
CA LYS A 66 11.37 14.64 -11.11
C LYS A 66 9.85 14.72 -11.31
N LYS A 67 9.41 15.29 -12.44
CA LYS A 67 7.98 15.37 -12.79
C LYS A 67 7.47 14.04 -13.34
N PRO A 68 6.16 13.74 -13.21
CA PRO A 68 5.60 12.52 -13.78
C PRO A 68 5.70 12.54 -15.32
N VAL A 69 6.06 11.40 -15.88
CA VAL A 69 6.10 11.17 -17.34
C VAL A 69 4.69 11.15 -17.91
N VAL A 70 3.76 10.57 -17.15
CA VAL A 70 2.33 10.50 -17.45
C VAL A 70 1.53 10.44 -16.15
N THR A 71 0.35 11.05 -16.15
CA THR A 71 -0.65 10.94 -15.09
C THR A 71 -2.01 10.62 -15.72
N PHE A 72 -2.75 9.70 -15.15
CA PHE A 72 -4.07 9.31 -15.66
C PHE A 72 -5.03 9.02 -14.52
N GLN A 73 -6.33 9.17 -14.79
CA GLN A 73 -7.41 8.82 -13.86
C GLN A 73 -7.62 7.31 -13.92
N ALA A 74 -7.36 6.63 -12.81
CA ALA A 74 -7.48 5.18 -12.70
C ALA A 74 -8.80 4.76 -12.02
N HIS A 75 -9.17 5.45 -10.95
CA HIS A 75 -10.35 5.18 -10.14
C HIS A 75 -11.13 6.47 -9.87
N ASP A 76 -12.40 6.36 -9.52
CA ASP A 76 -13.23 7.50 -9.12
C ASP A 76 -12.90 7.97 -7.70
N GLY A 77 -12.53 7.04 -6.82
CA GLY A 77 -12.04 7.27 -5.45
C GLY A 77 -10.53 7.00 -5.32
N PRO A 78 -10.02 6.97 -4.08
CA PRO A 78 -8.59 6.80 -3.79
C PRO A 78 -8.00 5.52 -4.38
N VAL A 79 -6.70 5.57 -4.74
CA VAL A 79 -5.92 4.38 -5.12
C VAL A 79 -5.23 3.84 -3.86
N TYR A 80 -5.89 2.93 -3.17
CA TYR A 80 -5.44 2.44 -1.87
C TYR A 80 -4.22 1.55 -1.94
N SER A 81 -4.12 0.71 -2.97
CA SER A 81 -3.02 -0.23 -3.13
C SER A 81 -2.66 -0.46 -4.59
N MET A 82 -1.39 -0.73 -4.85
CA MET A 82 -0.90 -1.10 -6.18
C MET A 82 0.18 -2.18 -6.09
N VAL A 83 0.17 -3.09 -7.06
CA VAL A 83 1.24 -4.07 -7.25
C VAL A 83 1.58 -4.20 -8.73
N SER A 84 2.84 -4.48 -9.03
CA SER A 84 3.32 -4.74 -10.39
C SER A 84 3.57 -6.22 -10.61
N THR A 85 3.06 -6.74 -11.71
CA THR A 85 3.48 -8.02 -12.28
C THR A 85 4.49 -7.76 -13.41
N GLU A 86 5.01 -8.80 -14.03
CA GLU A 86 5.94 -8.64 -15.17
C GLU A 86 5.36 -7.80 -16.33
N ARG A 87 4.05 -7.79 -16.49
CA ARG A 87 3.37 -7.13 -17.63
C ARG A 87 2.39 -6.04 -17.23
N HIS A 88 1.81 -6.14 -16.03
CA HIS A 88 0.71 -5.29 -15.60
C HIS A 88 1.05 -4.48 -14.36
N LEU A 89 0.50 -3.29 -14.29
CA LEU A 89 0.24 -2.58 -13.04
C LEU A 89 -1.20 -2.94 -12.62
N LEU A 90 -1.38 -3.40 -11.40
CA LEU A 90 -2.68 -3.63 -10.78
C LEU A 90 -2.93 -2.54 -9.75
N SER A 91 -4.10 -1.94 -9.76
CA SER A 91 -4.50 -0.90 -8.81
C SER A 91 -5.84 -1.21 -8.18
N ALA A 92 -5.98 -0.92 -6.90
CA ALA A 92 -7.19 -1.12 -6.11
C ALA A 92 -7.78 0.20 -5.64
N GLY A 93 -9.09 0.32 -5.74
CA GLY A 93 -9.89 1.45 -5.29
C GLY A 93 -11.13 1.01 -4.51
N ASP A 94 -12.19 1.79 -4.60
CA ASP A 94 -13.46 1.49 -3.97
C ASP A 94 -14.13 0.30 -4.67
N GLY A 95 -13.99 -0.88 -4.06
CA GLY A 95 -14.65 -2.11 -4.47
C GLY A 95 -14.15 -2.76 -5.75
N GLU A 96 -13.11 -2.26 -6.38
CA GLU A 96 -12.63 -2.77 -7.65
C GLU A 96 -11.10 -2.83 -7.74
N VAL A 97 -10.63 -3.79 -8.54
CA VAL A 97 -9.24 -3.89 -8.98
C VAL A 97 -9.19 -3.75 -10.48
N LYS A 98 -8.31 -2.89 -10.96
CA LYS A 98 -8.07 -2.62 -12.38
C LYS A 98 -6.66 -3.03 -12.78
N ALA A 99 -6.52 -3.46 -14.02
CA ALA A 99 -5.23 -3.78 -14.63
C ALA A 99 -4.91 -2.85 -15.79
N TRP A 100 -3.65 -2.49 -15.87
CA TRP A 100 -3.06 -1.61 -16.85
C TRP A 100 -1.82 -2.28 -17.44
N LEU A 101 -1.63 -2.23 -18.75
CA LEU A 101 -0.41 -2.74 -19.38
C LEU A 101 0.72 -1.73 -19.22
N TRP A 102 1.83 -2.12 -18.60
CA TRP A 102 3.02 -1.26 -18.48
C TRP A 102 3.50 -0.75 -19.84
N ALA A 103 3.51 -1.62 -20.85
CA ALA A 103 3.92 -1.24 -22.20
C ALA A 103 3.04 -0.14 -22.82
N GLU A 104 1.75 -0.12 -22.53
CA GLU A 104 0.82 0.90 -23.01
C GLU A 104 0.92 2.19 -22.19
N ILE A 105 1.05 2.10 -20.87
CA ILE A 105 1.28 3.26 -19.99
C ILE A 105 2.50 4.04 -20.48
N LEU A 106 3.61 3.36 -20.78
CA LEU A 106 4.85 3.99 -21.21
C LEU A 106 4.74 4.63 -22.60
N LYS A 107 3.76 4.24 -23.40
CA LYS A 107 3.40 4.90 -24.67
C LYS A 107 2.32 5.98 -24.49
N LYS A 108 1.98 6.31 -23.23
CA LYS A 108 0.89 7.24 -22.86
C LYS A 108 -0.51 6.79 -23.27
N GLY A 109 -0.68 5.49 -23.52
CA GLY A 109 -1.95 4.82 -23.75
C GLY A 109 -2.48 4.19 -22.49
N CYS A 110 -3.04 4.98 -21.58
CA CYS A 110 -3.49 4.50 -20.26
C CYS A 110 -4.92 3.94 -20.35
N LYS A 111 -5.12 2.89 -21.16
CA LYS A 111 -6.40 2.19 -21.26
C LYS A 111 -6.45 1.07 -20.26
N GLU A 112 -7.56 1.00 -19.52
CA GLU A 112 -7.89 -0.14 -18.66
C GLU A 112 -7.95 -1.44 -19.50
N LEU A 113 -7.24 -2.47 -19.03
CA LEU A 113 -7.25 -3.78 -19.67
C LEU A 113 -8.45 -4.60 -19.18
N TRP A 114 -8.67 -4.61 -17.88
CA TRP A 114 -9.82 -5.23 -17.23
C TRP A 114 -10.07 -4.60 -15.87
N CYS A 115 -11.32 -4.73 -15.42
CA CYS A 115 -11.79 -4.41 -14.08
C CYS A 115 -12.41 -5.66 -13.46
N ARG A 116 -12.18 -5.89 -12.15
CA ARG A 116 -12.75 -6.99 -11.39
C ARG A 116 -13.22 -6.51 -10.04
N GLN A 117 -14.36 -7.02 -9.59
CA GLN A 117 -14.96 -6.74 -8.29
C GLN A 117 -15.09 -8.04 -7.51
N PRO A 118 -14.63 -8.09 -6.26
CA PRO A 118 -14.88 -9.23 -5.40
C PRO A 118 -16.39 -9.49 -5.22
N PRO A 119 -16.81 -10.73 -4.97
CA PRO A 119 -18.21 -11.07 -4.74
C PRO A 119 -18.64 -10.59 -3.35
N TYR A 120 -19.08 -9.33 -3.24
CA TYR A 120 -19.59 -8.76 -2.00
C TYR A 120 -20.95 -9.35 -1.64
N ARG A 121 -21.23 -9.46 -0.32
CA ARG A 121 -22.48 -10.03 0.19
C ARG A 121 -23.66 -9.10 0.08
N THR A 122 -23.42 -7.79 0.09
CA THR A 122 -24.47 -6.77 -0.01
C THR A 122 -24.08 -5.74 -1.06
N SER A 123 -25.06 -5.24 -1.79
CA SER A 123 -24.90 -4.18 -2.79
C SER A 123 -25.05 -2.76 -2.23
N LEU A 124 -25.28 -2.62 -0.93
CA LEU A 124 -25.61 -1.33 -0.30
C LEU A 124 -24.37 -0.50 0.04
N GLU A 125 -23.24 -1.17 0.33
CA GLU A 125 -21.98 -0.51 0.57
C GLU A 125 -20.91 -1.26 -0.22
N VAL A 126 -20.14 -0.52 -0.99
CA VAL A 126 -19.00 -1.06 -1.74
C VAL A 126 -17.76 -0.83 -0.89
N PRO A 127 -17.20 -1.88 -0.27
CA PRO A 127 -16.06 -1.73 0.63
C PRO A 127 -14.78 -1.45 -0.15
N GLU A 128 -13.92 -0.59 0.38
CA GLU A 128 -12.62 -0.29 -0.18
C GLU A 128 -11.69 -1.52 -0.15
N ILE A 129 -10.83 -1.63 -1.16
CA ILE A 129 -9.77 -2.63 -1.20
C ILE A 129 -8.46 -1.97 -0.78
N ASN A 130 -8.11 -2.13 0.50
CA ASN A 130 -6.99 -1.43 1.12
C ASN A 130 -5.62 -2.05 0.80
N ALA A 131 -5.58 -3.35 0.53
CA ALA A 131 -4.33 -4.06 0.30
C ALA A 131 -4.42 -5.06 -0.85
N LEU A 132 -3.38 -5.06 -1.67
CA LEU A 132 -3.12 -6.05 -2.70
C LEU A 132 -1.82 -6.79 -2.39
N LEU A 133 -1.80 -8.09 -2.58
CA LEU A 133 -0.61 -8.91 -2.45
C LEU A 133 -0.51 -9.90 -3.59
N LEU A 134 0.57 -9.81 -4.34
CA LEU A 134 0.86 -10.73 -5.44
C LEU A 134 1.51 -12.02 -4.89
N ILE A 135 1.03 -13.17 -5.34
CA ILE A 135 1.64 -14.47 -5.09
C ILE A 135 2.22 -14.98 -6.43
N PRO A 136 3.48 -14.64 -6.76
CA PRO A 136 4.02 -14.89 -8.10
C PRO A 136 4.04 -16.36 -8.48
N LYS A 137 4.35 -17.24 -7.53
CA LYS A 137 4.46 -18.69 -7.76
C LYS A 137 3.13 -19.35 -8.15
N GLU A 138 2.02 -18.78 -7.71
CA GLU A 138 0.67 -19.28 -7.97
C GLU A 138 -0.07 -18.44 -9.03
N ASN A 139 0.56 -17.42 -9.57
CA ASN A 139 -0.06 -16.42 -10.46
C ASN A 139 -1.39 -15.90 -9.90
N SER A 140 -1.42 -15.67 -8.60
CA SER A 140 -2.63 -15.25 -7.89
C SER A 140 -2.44 -13.91 -7.18
N LEU A 141 -3.55 -13.20 -6.99
CA LEU A 141 -3.65 -11.96 -6.26
C LEU A 141 -4.53 -12.14 -5.03
N ILE A 142 -4.06 -11.63 -3.89
CA ILE A 142 -4.87 -11.52 -2.69
C ILE A 142 -5.29 -10.07 -2.53
N LEU A 143 -6.58 -9.88 -2.25
CA LEU A 143 -7.21 -8.60 -1.98
C LEU A 143 -7.80 -8.62 -0.58
N ALA A 144 -7.67 -7.53 0.15
CA ALA A 144 -8.30 -7.39 1.46
C ALA A 144 -8.67 -5.93 1.73
N GLY A 145 -9.73 -5.72 2.51
CA GLY A 145 -10.21 -4.36 2.79
C GLY A 145 -11.40 -4.31 3.73
N GLY A 146 -12.35 -3.47 3.41
CA GLY A 146 -13.48 -3.11 4.26
C GLY A 146 -14.53 -4.19 4.48
N ASP A 147 -14.54 -5.25 3.69
CA ASP A 147 -15.43 -6.40 3.90
C ASP A 147 -14.89 -7.44 4.89
N CYS A 148 -13.72 -7.18 5.50
CA CYS A 148 -13.07 -8.02 6.49
C CYS A 148 -12.66 -9.43 5.98
N LEU A 149 -12.58 -9.61 4.67
CA LEU A 149 -12.22 -10.86 4.01
C LEU A 149 -10.90 -10.74 3.25
N LEU A 150 -10.20 -11.87 3.12
CA LEU A 150 -9.13 -12.01 2.14
C LEU A 150 -9.69 -12.76 0.93
N HIS A 151 -9.80 -12.08 -0.20
CA HIS A 151 -10.20 -12.71 -1.46
C HIS A 151 -8.97 -13.15 -2.24
N THR A 152 -8.97 -14.36 -2.75
CA THR A 152 -7.95 -14.84 -3.69
C THR A 152 -8.50 -14.84 -5.11
N MET A 153 -7.75 -14.27 -6.04
CA MET A 153 -8.09 -14.19 -7.45
C MET A 153 -6.99 -14.81 -8.30
N ASP A 154 -7.35 -15.67 -9.21
CA ASP A 154 -6.47 -16.19 -10.24
C ASP A 154 -6.27 -15.11 -11.31
N LEU A 155 -5.02 -14.73 -11.60
CA LEU A 155 -4.70 -13.65 -12.53
C LEU A 155 -4.81 -14.06 -14.00
N GLU A 156 -4.79 -15.35 -14.30
CA GLU A 156 -4.94 -15.83 -15.68
C GLU A 156 -6.41 -15.77 -16.10
N THR A 157 -7.31 -16.24 -15.25
CA THR A 157 -8.74 -16.29 -15.53
C THR A 157 -9.50 -15.05 -15.06
N GLY A 158 -8.94 -14.30 -14.13
CA GLY A 158 -9.61 -13.18 -13.47
C GLY A 158 -10.75 -13.60 -12.54
N THR A 159 -10.78 -14.87 -12.10
CA THR A 159 -11.84 -15.41 -11.26
C THR A 159 -11.45 -15.40 -9.80
N PHE A 160 -12.40 -15.08 -8.92
CA PHE A 160 -12.22 -15.21 -7.47
C PHE A 160 -12.39 -16.67 -7.07
N THR A 161 -11.38 -17.22 -6.43
CA THR A 161 -11.31 -18.65 -6.10
C THR A 161 -11.70 -18.93 -4.66
N ARG A 162 -11.38 -18.05 -3.72
CA ARG A 162 -11.62 -18.22 -2.30
C ARG A 162 -11.87 -16.90 -1.59
N ALA A 163 -12.54 -16.97 -0.42
CA ALA A 163 -12.68 -15.89 0.53
C ALA A 163 -12.38 -16.42 1.95
N LEU A 164 -11.28 -15.95 2.55
CA LEU A 164 -10.85 -16.36 3.88
C LEU A 164 -11.46 -15.44 4.92
N ARG A 165 -12.02 -16.03 5.98
CA ARG A 165 -12.77 -15.33 7.04
C ARG A 165 -12.04 -15.44 8.36
N GLY A 166 -12.03 -14.36 9.12
CA GLY A 166 -11.45 -14.35 10.46
C GLY A 166 -11.42 -12.94 11.04
N HIS A 167 -10.95 -11.93 10.28
CA HIS A 167 -11.00 -10.54 10.74
C HIS A 167 -12.43 -10.09 11.02
N THR A 168 -12.60 -9.28 12.07
CA THR A 168 -13.89 -8.74 12.50
C THR A 168 -14.03 -7.26 12.15
N ASP A 169 -13.00 -6.67 11.56
CA ASP A 169 -12.95 -5.27 11.16
C ASP A 169 -12.04 -5.11 9.93
N TYR A 170 -11.96 -3.92 9.37
CA TYR A 170 -11.23 -3.59 8.15
C TYR A 170 -9.80 -4.10 8.15
N ILE A 171 -9.37 -4.66 7.01
CA ILE A 171 -7.99 -5.12 6.81
C ILE A 171 -7.22 -4.03 6.09
N HIS A 172 -6.03 -3.67 6.60
CA HIS A 172 -5.23 -2.59 6.06
C HIS A 172 -3.96 -3.03 5.35
N CYS A 173 -3.38 -4.15 5.75
CA CYS A 173 -2.09 -4.57 5.23
C CYS A 173 -1.98 -6.09 5.09
N LEU A 174 -1.19 -6.49 4.11
CA LEU A 174 -0.87 -7.87 3.77
C LEU A 174 0.64 -8.04 3.62
N ALA A 175 1.17 -9.20 3.98
CA ALA A 175 2.55 -9.58 3.72
C ALA A 175 2.66 -11.06 3.37
N LEU A 176 3.54 -11.38 2.41
CA LEU A 176 3.82 -12.77 2.01
C LEU A 176 5.02 -13.29 2.79
N ARG A 177 4.88 -14.45 3.40
CA ARG A 177 6.00 -15.20 3.96
C ARG A 177 6.65 -16.04 2.85
N GLU A 178 7.75 -15.55 2.28
CA GLU A 178 8.29 -16.08 1.02
C GLU A 178 8.67 -17.56 1.02
N ARG A 179 9.07 -18.12 2.17
CA ARG A 179 9.50 -19.51 2.30
C ARG A 179 8.37 -20.48 2.61
N SER A 180 7.17 -19.98 2.83
CA SER A 180 5.99 -20.75 3.21
C SER A 180 4.80 -20.29 2.35
N PRO A 181 3.80 -21.13 2.06
CA PRO A 181 2.57 -20.71 1.40
C PRO A 181 1.63 -19.97 2.37
N GLU A 182 2.19 -19.08 3.17
CA GLU A 182 1.50 -18.36 4.23
C GLU A 182 1.47 -16.87 3.94
N VAL A 183 0.33 -16.27 4.29
CA VAL A 183 0.10 -14.82 4.19
C VAL A 183 -0.26 -14.29 5.56
N LEU A 184 0.25 -13.12 5.88
CA LEU A 184 -0.11 -12.36 7.05
C LEU A 184 -1.02 -11.20 6.66
N SER A 185 -2.01 -10.92 7.51
CA SER A 185 -2.89 -9.76 7.38
C SER A 185 -2.98 -9.01 8.70
N GLY A 186 -3.11 -7.69 8.62
CA GLY A 186 -3.32 -6.82 9.78
C GLY A 186 -4.52 -5.91 9.57
N GLY A 187 -5.31 -5.71 10.62
CA GLY A 187 -6.58 -4.97 10.52
C GLY A 187 -6.92 -4.11 11.74
N GLU A 188 -8.07 -3.45 11.67
CA GLU A 188 -8.60 -2.58 12.73
C GLU A 188 -9.04 -3.35 13.97
N ASP A 189 -9.32 -4.65 13.84
CA ASP A 189 -9.58 -5.53 14.99
C ASP A 189 -8.34 -5.69 15.91
N GLY A 190 -7.19 -5.16 15.51
CA GLY A 190 -5.95 -5.16 16.28
C GLY A 190 -5.18 -6.47 16.23
N ALA A 191 -5.59 -7.39 15.37
CA ALA A 191 -4.95 -8.67 15.19
C ALA A 191 -4.07 -8.70 13.94
N VAL A 192 -2.98 -9.45 14.03
CA VAL A 192 -2.28 -10.00 12.89
C VAL A 192 -2.68 -11.46 12.77
N ARG A 193 -3.16 -11.86 11.59
CA ARG A 193 -3.57 -13.23 11.30
C ARG A 193 -2.65 -13.87 10.27
N LEU A 194 -2.31 -15.12 10.53
CA LEU A 194 -1.51 -15.96 9.65
C LEU A 194 -2.43 -16.97 8.95
N TRP A 195 -2.33 -17.04 7.64
CA TRP A 195 -3.19 -17.85 6.78
C TRP A 195 -2.37 -18.86 5.99
N ASP A 196 -2.74 -20.13 6.04
CA ASP A 196 -2.26 -21.14 5.10
C ASP A 196 -3.13 -21.10 3.84
N LEU A 197 -2.54 -20.69 2.72
CA LEU A 197 -3.24 -20.57 1.45
C LEU A 197 -3.66 -21.92 0.87
N ARG A 198 -2.91 -23.01 1.16
CA ARG A 198 -3.24 -24.35 0.67
C ARG A 198 -4.45 -24.91 1.40
N ALA A 199 -4.44 -24.79 2.71
CA ALA A 199 -5.54 -25.25 3.56
C ALA A 199 -6.74 -24.29 3.55
N ALA A 200 -6.57 -23.07 3.03
CA ALA A 200 -7.54 -21.98 3.02
C ALA A 200 -8.11 -21.68 4.41
N LYS A 201 -7.25 -21.66 5.42
CA LYS A 201 -7.64 -21.45 6.81
C LYS A 201 -6.64 -20.57 7.56
N GLU A 202 -7.13 -19.95 8.62
CA GLU A 202 -6.30 -19.31 9.63
C GLU A 202 -5.49 -20.35 10.39
N VAL A 203 -4.21 -20.08 10.55
CA VAL A 203 -3.26 -20.92 11.29
C VAL A 203 -3.00 -20.34 12.67
N GLN A 204 -2.96 -19.00 12.77
CA GLN A 204 -2.56 -18.30 13.97
C GLN A 204 -3.14 -16.89 14.01
N THR A 205 -3.47 -16.43 15.21
CA THR A 205 -3.85 -15.03 15.48
C THR A 205 -2.95 -14.46 16.57
N ILE A 206 -2.40 -13.28 16.33
CA ILE A 206 -1.58 -12.51 17.27
C ILE A 206 -2.31 -11.19 17.54
N GLU A 207 -2.84 -11.05 18.77
CA GLU A 207 -3.52 -9.83 19.21
C GLU A 207 -2.50 -8.87 19.84
N VAL A 208 -1.84 -8.08 18.99
CA VAL A 208 -0.68 -7.24 19.36
C VAL A 208 -1.01 -6.29 20.52
N TYR A 209 -2.21 -5.72 20.55
CA TYR A 209 -2.64 -4.76 21.58
C TYR A 209 -2.80 -5.37 22.97
N LYS A 210 -2.89 -6.71 23.10
CA LYS A 210 -2.97 -7.41 24.39
C LYS A 210 -1.62 -7.53 25.09
N HIS A 211 -0.52 -7.31 24.38
CA HIS A 211 0.81 -7.27 24.95
C HIS A 211 1.07 -5.87 25.52
N GLU A 212 1.22 -5.76 26.82
CA GLU A 212 1.32 -4.48 27.55
C GLU A 212 2.44 -3.58 27.01
N GLU A 213 3.59 -4.18 26.73
CA GLU A 213 4.74 -3.49 26.17
C GLU A 213 4.52 -2.90 24.78
N CYS A 214 3.63 -3.52 23.98
CA CYS A 214 3.30 -3.09 22.63
C CYS A 214 2.14 -2.09 22.61
N SER A 215 1.28 -2.15 23.62
CA SER A 215 0.03 -1.38 23.67
C SER A 215 0.27 0.13 23.73
N ARG A 216 -0.52 0.88 22.96
CA ARG A 216 -0.57 2.36 22.97
C ARG A 216 -2.03 2.79 22.89
N PRO A 217 -2.79 2.70 24.00
CA PRO A 217 -4.27 2.85 24.00
C PRO A 217 -4.77 4.15 23.36
N HIS A 218 -4.04 5.25 23.48
CA HIS A 218 -4.39 6.55 22.89
C HIS A 218 -4.20 6.63 21.38
N ASN A 219 -3.48 5.68 20.77
CA ASN A 219 -3.34 5.56 19.32
C ASN A 219 -4.32 4.55 18.71
N GLY A 220 -5.07 3.79 19.56
CA GLY A 220 -5.91 2.70 19.11
C GLY A 220 -5.15 1.37 18.99
N ARG A 221 -5.85 0.35 18.47
CA ARG A 221 -5.32 -1.02 18.34
C ARG A 221 -5.03 -1.48 16.90
N TRP A 222 -5.45 -0.72 15.92
CA TRP A 222 -5.38 -1.07 14.50
C TRP A 222 -3.96 -1.35 14.01
N ILE A 223 -3.80 -2.37 13.18
CA ILE A 223 -2.55 -2.71 12.53
C ILE A 223 -2.55 -2.13 11.11
N GLY A 224 -1.74 -1.08 10.90
CA GLY A 224 -1.70 -0.33 9.66
C GLY A 224 -0.55 -0.68 8.74
N CYS A 225 0.47 -1.37 9.26
CA CYS A 225 1.61 -1.81 8.47
C CYS A 225 2.14 -3.15 8.95
N LEU A 226 2.64 -3.93 8.01
CA LEU A 226 3.10 -5.29 8.23
C LEU A 226 4.19 -5.63 7.21
N ALA A 227 5.26 -6.26 7.68
CA ALA A 227 6.28 -6.87 6.83
C ALA A 227 6.77 -8.15 7.48
N THR A 228 7.22 -9.10 6.67
CA THR A 228 7.74 -10.38 7.16
C THR A 228 8.99 -10.79 6.40
N ASP A 229 9.90 -11.43 7.10
CA ASP A 229 11.06 -12.11 6.55
C ASP A 229 11.27 -13.41 7.32
N SER A 230 11.10 -14.53 6.62
CA SER A 230 11.25 -15.89 7.17
C SER A 230 10.40 -16.13 8.42
N ASP A 231 11.01 -16.19 9.60
CA ASP A 231 10.35 -16.40 10.89
C ASP A 231 10.09 -15.09 11.67
N TRP A 232 10.41 -13.96 11.05
CA TRP A 232 10.26 -12.66 11.66
C TRP A 232 9.12 -11.86 11.03
N MET A 233 8.44 -11.11 11.84
CA MET A 233 7.39 -10.19 11.45
C MET A 233 7.61 -8.85 12.15
N VAL A 234 7.43 -7.77 11.41
CA VAL A 234 7.29 -6.43 12.00
C VAL A 234 5.90 -5.91 11.72
N CYS A 235 5.24 -5.41 12.72
CA CYS A 235 3.92 -4.79 12.59
C CYS A 235 3.82 -3.53 13.46
N GLY A 236 2.94 -2.63 13.06
CA GLY A 236 2.67 -1.39 13.77
C GLY A 236 1.42 -0.68 13.25
N GLY A 237 1.11 0.46 13.87
CA GLY A 237 -0.08 1.25 13.58
C GLY A 237 -0.51 1.97 14.83
N GLY A 238 -1.62 1.58 15.46
CA GLY A 238 -2.02 2.01 16.79
C GLY A 238 -1.02 1.54 17.86
N PRO A 239 -0.73 0.22 17.98
CA PRO A 239 0.34 -0.29 18.83
C PRO A 239 1.72 0.20 18.40
N ALA A 240 2.72 0.01 19.27
CA ALA A 240 4.12 0.28 18.95
C ALA A 240 4.56 -0.56 17.74
N LEU A 241 5.49 -0.01 16.95
CA LEU A 241 6.17 -0.81 15.93
C LEU A 241 7.02 -1.87 16.64
N THR A 242 6.75 -3.14 16.37
CA THR A 242 7.31 -4.28 17.08
C THR A 242 7.79 -5.37 16.14
N LEU A 243 8.94 -5.94 16.48
CA LEU A 243 9.47 -7.14 15.86
C LEU A 243 8.99 -8.37 16.63
N TRP A 244 8.48 -9.35 15.92
CA TRP A 244 7.93 -10.60 16.45
C TRP A 244 8.65 -11.79 15.87
N HIS A 245 8.83 -12.82 16.69
CA HIS A 245 9.24 -14.11 16.21
C HIS A 245 7.97 -14.98 16.02
N LEU A 246 7.66 -15.34 14.78
CA LEU A 246 6.38 -15.97 14.41
C LEU A 246 6.16 -17.33 15.06
N ARG A 247 7.22 -18.14 15.25
CA ARG A 247 7.07 -19.48 15.86
C ARG A 247 6.70 -19.43 17.34
N SER A 248 7.21 -18.45 18.07
CA SER A 248 6.91 -18.30 19.51
C SER A 248 5.76 -17.34 19.78
N SER A 249 5.31 -16.58 18.79
CA SER A 249 4.29 -15.53 18.91
C SER A 249 4.61 -14.50 19.99
N THR A 250 5.90 -14.21 20.17
CA THR A 250 6.37 -13.28 21.20
C THR A 250 7.00 -12.03 20.58
N PRO A 251 6.74 -10.83 21.14
CA PRO A 251 7.45 -9.62 20.75
C PRO A 251 8.92 -9.74 21.22
N THR A 252 9.82 -9.33 20.35
CA THR A 252 11.26 -9.43 20.60
C THR A 252 11.88 -8.05 20.75
N THR A 253 11.49 -7.10 19.91
CA THR A 253 12.04 -5.75 19.92
C THR A 253 10.91 -4.74 19.69
N ILE A 254 10.93 -3.68 20.49
CA ILE A 254 10.03 -2.53 20.32
C ILE A 254 10.87 -1.39 19.75
N PHE A 255 10.47 -0.91 18.56
CA PHE A 255 11.16 0.19 17.91
C PHE A 255 10.71 1.54 18.50
N PRO A 256 11.64 2.45 18.81
CA PRO A 256 11.32 3.75 19.42
C PRO A 256 10.74 4.73 18.40
N MET A 257 9.48 4.52 18.02
CA MET A 257 8.76 5.38 17.08
C MET A 257 7.94 6.45 17.82
N ARG A 258 7.88 7.65 17.25
CA ARG A 258 7.12 8.78 17.81
C ARG A 258 5.70 8.89 17.30
N ALA A 259 5.44 8.38 16.11
CA ALA A 259 4.14 8.44 15.43
C ALA A 259 3.72 7.06 14.95
N PRO A 260 2.41 6.83 14.74
CA PRO A 260 1.90 5.61 14.13
C PRO A 260 2.52 5.37 12.75
N GLN A 261 2.91 4.14 12.48
CA GLN A 261 3.52 3.75 11.22
C GLN A 261 2.47 3.27 10.23
N LYS A 262 2.65 3.63 8.96
CA LYS A 262 1.77 3.24 7.85
C LYS A 262 2.45 2.30 6.86
N HIS A 263 3.77 2.29 6.84
CA HIS A 263 4.54 1.46 5.94
C HIS A 263 5.80 0.97 6.61
N VAL A 264 6.10 -0.29 6.45
CA VAL A 264 7.32 -0.95 6.94
C VAL A 264 7.79 -1.96 5.91
N THR A 265 9.09 -2.08 5.73
CA THR A 265 9.68 -3.09 4.84
C THR A 265 11.03 -3.57 5.33
N PHE A 266 11.35 -4.84 5.08
CA PHE A 266 12.67 -5.41 5.23
C PHE A 266 13.50 -5.20 3.96
N TYR A 267 14.79 -5.02 4.14
CA TYR A 267 15.78 -5.01 3.10
C TYR A 267 17.02 -5.81 3.54
N GLN A 268 17.39 -6.82 2.77
CA GLN A 268 18.57 -7.67 3.00
C GLN A 268 18.68 -8.18 4.45
N ASP A 269 17.67 -8.85 4.95
CA ASP A 269 17.59 -9.58 6.24
C ASP A 269 17.84 -8.75 7.52
N LEU A 270 18.56 -7.63 7.44
CA LEU A 270 19.01 -6.88 8.62
C LEU A 270 18.54 -5.43 8.67
N VAL A 271 18.05 -4.89 7.57
CA VAL A 271 17.63 -3.49 7.47
C VAL A 271 16.12 -3.41 7.43
N LEU A 272 15.56 -2.64 8.33
CA LEU A 272 14.14 -2.31 8.38
C LEU A 272 13.96 -0.81 8.12
N THR A 273 13.05 -0.46 7.25
CA THR A 273 12.61 0.93 7.05
C THR A 273 11.19 1.09 7.51
N ALA A 274 10.91 2.19 8.19
CA ALA A 274 9.58 2.50 8.71
C ALA A 274 9.20 3.95 8.41
N ALA A 275 8.01 4.13 7.84
CA ALA A 275 7.44 5.43 7.51
C ALA A 275 5.99 5.53 8.02
N GLY A 276 5.54 6.73 8.37
CA GLY A 276 4.20 6.95 8.91
C GLY A 276 3.80 8.42 8.92
N ASN A 277 3.10 8.84 9.94
CA ASN A 277 2.61 10.21 10.09
C ASN A 277 3.74 11.18 10.50
N SER A 278 4.82 11.21 9.72
CA SER A 278 5.96 12.11 9.93
C SER A 278 6.65 12.42 8.60
N CYS A 279 7.46 13.47 8.55
CA CYS A 279 8.30 13.81 7.39
C CYS A 279 9.58 12.95 7.31
N ARG A 280 9.63 11.82 7.99
CA ARG A 280 10.83 11.00 8.11
C ARG A 280 10.56 9.54 7.75
N VAL A 281 11.56 8.92 7.14
CA VAL A 281 11.69 7.47 7.04
C VAL A 281 12.81 7.06 7.98
N ASP A 282 12.49 6.31 9.01
CA ASP A 282 13.47 5.77 9.95
C ASP A 282 14.08 4.47 9.40
N VAL A 283 15.39 4.36 9.51
CA VAL A 283 16.16 3.20 9.05
C VAL A 283 16.78 2.52 10.27
N PHE A 284 16.47 1.25 10.43
CA PHE A 284 16.97 0.41 11.52
C PHE A 284 17.91 -0.66 10.93
N THR A 285 19.02 -0.88 11.62
CA THR A 285 19.99 -1.93 11.28
C THR A 285 20.04 -2.96 12.40
N ASN A 286 20.45 -4.18 12.06
CA ASN A 286 20.54 -5.30 13.01
C ASN A 286 19.27 -5.51 13.85
N LEU A 287 18.09 -5.30 13.24
CA LEU A 287 16.77 -5.53 13.84
C LEU A 287 16.52 -4.86 15.20
N GLY A 288 17.16 -3.73 15.48
CA GLY A 288 16.93 -3.05 16.76
C GLY A 288 17.51 -1.65 16.90
N TYR A 289 18.49 -1.31 16.11
CA TYR A 289 19.12 0.00 16.18
C TYR A 289 18.65 0.94 15.09
N ARG A 290 18.06 2.08 15.48
CA ARG A 290 17.82 3.16 14.53
C ARG A 290 19.18 3.76 14.13
N ALA A 291 19.60 3.48 12.90
CA ALA A 291 20.87 3.94 12.37
C ALA A 291 20.80 5.43 12.01
N PHE A 292 19.74 5.83 11.29
CA PHE A 292 19.48 7.21 10.86
C PHE A 292 18.04 7.40 10.42
N SER A 293 17.68 8.63 10.12
CA SER A 293 16.40 8.98 9.51
C SER A 293 16.65 9.78 8.24
N LEU A 294 15.93 9.46 7.18
CA LEU A 294 15.83 10.27 5.97
C LEU A 294 14.71 11.29 6.19
N THR A 295 14.95 12.54 5.88
CA THR A 295 13.97 13.63 6.05
C THR A 295 13.62 14.21 4.69
N PHE A 296 12.31 14.40 4.44
CA PHE A 296 11.77 15.07 3.26
C PHE A 296 11.68 16.57 3.46
#